data_e182a1e11cc886c62363de4587687665
#
_entry.id   e182a1e11cc886c62363de4587687665
#
_cell.length_a   1.000
_cell.length_b   1.000
_cell.length_c   1.000
_cell.angle_alpha   90.00
_cell.angle_beta   90.00
_cell.angle_gamma   90.00
#
_symmetry.space_group_name_H-M   'P 1'
#
loop_
_entity.id
_entity.type
_entity.pdbx_description
1 polymer ?
#
loop_
_entity_poly.entity_id
_entity_poly.type
_entity_poly.pdbx_seq_one_letter_code
_entity_poly.pdbx_strand_id
1 'polypeptide(L)' 'MTVLTPRERDVLKLVAQGQSNKDIAQRLVLSEHTVHRHLANILRKLDLSSRAAAAAWGVRAGLV' A
#
# COMPACT_ATOMS: atom_id res chain seq x y z
N MET A 1 8.42 -13.28 7.40
CA MET A 1 9.05 -11.95 7.45
C MET A 1 8.61 -11.15 6.23
N THR A 2 8.11 -9.93 6.42
CA THR A 2 7.74 -9.12 5.27
C THR A 2 8.97 -8.54 4.61
N VAL A 3 8.91 -8.42 3.28
CA VAL A 3 10.00 -7.83 2.49
C VAL A 3 9.65 -6.40 2.05
N LEU A 4 8.64 -5.81 2.67
CA LEU A 4 8.22 -4.45 2.33
C LEU A 4 9.23 -3.44 2.83
N THR A 5 9.54 -2.45 1.99
CA THR A 5 10.31 -1.29 2.43
C THR A 5 9.46 -0.44 3.37
N PRO A 6 10.07 0.45 4.17
CA PRO A 6 9.30 1.35 5.03
C PRO A 6 8.28 2.18 4.25
N ARG A 7 8.63 2.66 3.06
CA ARG A 7 7.71 3.46 2.24
C ARG A 7 6.55 2.60 1.71
N GLU A 8 6.83 1.37 1.31
CA GLU A 8 5.78 0.45 0.89
C GLU A 8 4.82 0.15 2.04
N ARG A 9 5.35 -0.02 3.25
CA ARG A 9 4.51 -0.21 4.42
C ARG A 9 3.61 1.01 4.67
N ASP A 10 4.15 2.23 4.53
CA ASP A 10 3.36 3.44 4.68
C ASP A 10 2.21 3.47 3.66
N VAL A 11 2.50 3.14 2.41
CA VAL A 11 1.49 3.08 1.35
C VAL A 11 0.43 2.04 1.69
N LEU A 12 0.85 0.84 2.08
CA LEU A 12 -0.09 -0.24 2.39
C LEU A 12 -1.01 0.12 3.55
N LYS A 13 -0.48 0.79 4.58
CA LYS A 13 -1.27 1.25 5.71
C LYS A 13 -2.39 2.19 5.24
N LEU A 14 -2.07 3.15 4.36
CA LEU A 14 -3.06 4.10 3.86
C LEU A 14 -4.07 3.43 2.93
N VAL A 15 -3.64 2.45 2.14
CA VAL A 15 -4.55 1.63 1.33
C VAL A 15 -5.53 0.90 2.24
N ALA A 16 -5.05 0.31 3.32
CA ALA A 16 -5.91 -0.40 4.28
C ALA A 16 -6.89 0.54 4.98
N GLN A 17 -6.56 1.82 5.09
CA GLN A 17 -7.45 2.84 5.63
C GLN A 17 -8.46 3.36 4.62
N GLY A 18 -8.44 2.84 3.39
CA GLY A 18 -9.38 3.22 2.35
C GLY A 18 -9.02 4.46 1.55
N GLN A 19 -7.79 4.94 1.64
CA GLN A 19 -7.40 6.14 0.92
C GLN A 19 -7.09 5.85 -0.55
N SER A 20 -7.41 6.83 -1.41
CA SER A 20 -7.10 6.75 -2.83
C SER A 20 -5.62 7.01 -3.08
N ASN A 21 -5.13 6.67 -4.29
CA ASN A 21 -3.75 6.97 -4.66
C ASN A 21 -3.47 8.47 -4.61
N LYS A 22 -4.46 9.30 -4.99
CA LYS A 22 -4.32 10.76 -4.91
C LYS A 22 -4.11 11.20 -3.46
N ASP A 23 -4.92 10.70 -2.54
CA ASP A 23 -4.81 11.04 -1.13
C ASP A 23 -3.50 10.57 -0.54
N ILE A 24 -3.08 9.35 -0.88
CA ILE A 24 -1.82 8.78 -0.42
C ILE A 24 -0.65 9.63 -0.92
N ALA A 25 -0.70 10.01 -2.20
CA ALA A 25 0.35 10.86 -2.80
C ALA A 25 0.48 12.18 -2.06
N GLN A 26 -0.64 12.80 -1.72
CA GLN A 26 -0.63 14.06 -0.98
C GLN A 26 -0.06 13.87 0.43
N ARG A 27 -0.45 12.80 1.11
CA ARG A 27 0.02 12.54 2.48
C ARG A 27 1.51 12.26 2.54
N LEU A 28 2.01 11.49 1.59
CA LEU A 28 3.40 11.06 1.61
C LEU A 28 4.31 11.96 0.78
N VAL A 29 3.77 13.01 0.18
CA VAL A 29 4.49 13.95 -0.68
C VAL A 29 5.16 13.19 -1.84
N LEU A 30 4.37 12.37 -2.52
CA LEU A 30 4.78 11.58 -3.68
C LEU A 30 3.87 11.90 -4.87
N SER A 31 4.29 11.50 -6.06
CA SER A 31 3.39 11.52 -7.22
C SER A 31 2.45 10.31 -7.14
N GLU A 32 1.28 10.43 -7.79
CA GLU A 32 0.35 9.31 -7.88
C GLU A 32 0.99 8.13 -8.61
N HIS A 33 1.83 8.41 -9.60
CA HIS A 33 2.58 7.37 -10.31
C HIS A 33 3.49 6.58 -9.37
N THR A 34 4.17 7.27 -8.47
CA THR A 34 5.05 6.61 -7.49
C THR A 34 4.23 5.76 -6.53
N VAL A 35 3.07 6.25 -6.09
CA VAL A 35 2.16 5.46 -5.24
C VAL A 35 1.73 4.19 -5.97
N HIS A 36 1.35 4.33 -7.24
CA HIS A 36 0.95 3.18 -8.07
C HIS A 36 2.07 2.15 -8.15
N ARG A 37 3.31 2.59 -8.35
CA ARG A 37 4.46 1.69 -8.41
C ARG A 37 4.69 0.97 -7.08
N HIS A 38 4.58 1.70 -5.96
CA HIS A 38 4.70 1.08 -4.65
C HIS A 38 3.64 0.00 -4.45
N LEU A 39 2.39 0.30 -4.82
CA LEU A 39 1.32 -0.67 -4.68
C LEU A 39 1.54 -1.89 -5.56
N ALA A 40 1.97 -1.70 -6.81
CA ALA A 40 2.29 -2.82 -7.70
C ALA A 40 3.38 -3.73 -7.09
N ASN A 41 4.41 -3.13 -6.50
CA ASN A 41 5.47 -3.90 -5.85
C ASN A 41 4.95 -4.64 -4.62
N ILE A 42 4.07 -4.01 -3.83
CA ILE A 42 3.45 -4.64 -2.67
C ILE A 42 2.66 -5.89 -3.10
N LEU A 43 1.82 -5.74 -4.13
CA LEU A 43 1.01 -6.85 -4.62
C LEU A 43 1.89 -8.01 -5.06
N ARG A 44 2.98 -7.72 -5.77
CA ARG A 44 3.91 -8.76 -6.21
C ARG A 44 4.60 -9.43 -5.03
N LYS A 45 5.10 -8.65 -4.08
CA LYS A 45 5.85 -9.17 -2.93
C LYS A 45 4.99 -10.02 -2.01
N LEU A 46 3.71 -9.66 -1.85
CA LEU A 46 2.79 -10.37 -0.98
C LEU A 46 1.94 -11.40 -1.73
N ASP A 47 2.16 -11.54 -3.04
CA ASP A 47 1.41 -12.46 -3.89
C ASP A 47 -0.10 -12.21 -3.81
N LEU A 48 -0.48 -10.95 -3.93
CA LEU A 48 -1.88 -10.52 -3.90
C LEU A 48 -2.31 -10.06 -5.27
N SER A 49 -3.59 -10.26 -5.61
CA SER A 49 -4.08 -10.02 -6.97
C SER A 49 -4.84 -8.70 -7.13
N SER A 50 -5.14 -7.98 -6.03
CA SER A 50 -5.94 -6.78 -6.13
C SER A 50 -5.67 -5.80 -4.99
N ARG A 51 -6.06 -4.53 -5.21
CA ARG A 51 -6.01 -3.51 -4.18
C ARG A 51 -6.87 -3.90 -2.97
N ALA A 52 -8.04 -4.47 -3.20
CA ALA A 52 -8.91 -4.92 -2.12
C ALA A 52 -8.24 -6.00 -1.28
N ALA A 53 -7.54 -6.94 -1.92
CA ALA A 53 -6.79 -7.97 -1.21
C ALA A 53 -5.67 -7.35 -0.37
N ALA A 54 -4.98 -6.33 -0.91
CA ALA A 54 -3.94 -5.63 -0.17
C ALA A 54 -4.51 -4.91 1.05
N ALA A 55 -5.64 -4.24 0.90
CA ALA A 55 -6.30 -3.56 2.02
C ALA A 55 -6.68 -4.56 3.11
N ALA A 56 -7.27 -5.68 2.74
CA ALA A 56 -7.64 -6.72 3.70
C ALA A 56 -6.41 -7.30 4.40
N TRP A 57 -5.33 -7.50 3.65
CA TRP A 57 -4.07 -8.00 4.22
C TRP A 57 -3.54 -7.02 5.27
N GLY A 58 -3.58 -5.72 4.97
CA GLY A 58 -3.10 -4.68 5.89
C GLY A 58 -3.90 -4.63 7.18
N VAL A 59 -5.21 -4.82 7.10
CA VAL A 59 -6.07 -4.88 8.28
C VAL A 59 -5.70 -6.10 9.13
N ARG A 60 -5.58 -7.28 8.51
CA ARG A 60 -5.25 -8.51 9.23
C ARG A 60 -3.84 -8.48 9.83
N ALA A 61 -2.93 -7.76 9.19
CA ALA A 61 -1.56 -7.63 9.69
C ALA A 61 -1.43 -6.59 10.81
N GLY A 62 -2.51 -5.91 11.17
CA GLY A 62 -2.50 -4.94 12.24
C GLY A 62 -1.90 -3.60 11.87
N LEU A 63 -1.90 -3.25 10.58
CA LEU A 63 -1.38 -1.95 10.13
C LEU A 63 -2.37 -0.81 10.38
N VAL A 64 -3.60 -1.13 10.64
CA VAL A 64 -4.66 -0.16 10.98
C VAL A 64 -5.46 -0.64 12.17
#